data_d97680e54fb38c0bf668f4e407cd8927
#
_entry.id   d97680e54fb38c0bf668f4e407cd8927
#
_cell.length_a   1.000
_cell.length_b   1.000
_cell.length_c   1.000
_cell.angle_alpha   90.00
_cell.angle_beta   90.00
_cell.angle_gamma   90.00
#
_symmetry.space_group_name_H-M   'P 1'
#
loop_
_entity.id
_entity.type
_entity.pdbx_description
1 polymer ?
#
loop_
_entity_poly.entity_id
_entity_poly.type
_entity_poly.pdbx_seq_one_letter_code
_entity_poly.pdbx_strand_id
1 'polypeptide(L)'
;ILDLVDKIRRCKDNKHLLEEWVDYCSNKDKCANIGLAEYVSKIEKEGIDSNYIVDAYLKRFYHLWLDAVLPNFPAVQNFRGRIQNQTINEFCELDKGQFKIAQARVRERALSRIPDFNSINGARDEIAILKRELNKQRRLMPLRKLFMAIPNLVTSLRPCFMMSPLSVSVFLEAQSYDFDLVIFDEASQVHTEDAIGAIMRGKQVIIVGDTKQLPPTSFFSTSLNDEDFDVDSDDAIEDNDAGAYESILDEAVSVLPERSLRWHYRSRHEHLIAFSNIK
;
A
#
# COMPACT_ATOMS: atom_id res chain seq x y z
N ILE A 1 22.82 44.49 67.35
CA ILE A 1 22.41 43.42 68.28
C ILE A 1 21.00 42.97 67.98
N LEU A 2 20.03 43.85 67.76
CA LEU A 2 18.64 43.51 67.44
C LEU A 2 18.54 42.70 66.16
N ASP A 3 19.25 43.07 65.08
CA ASP A 3 19.31 42.35 63.81
C ASP A 3 19.86 40.93 63.97
N LEU A 4 20.83 40.75 64.82
CA LEU A 4 21.41 39.42 65.11
C LEU A 4 20.41 38.51 65.85
N VAL A 5 19.69 39.06 66.80
CA VAL A 5 18.66 38.34 67.56
C VAL A 5 17.50 37.89 66.63
N ASP A 6 17.11 38.76 65.75
CA ASP A 6 16.05 38.41 64.76
C ASP A 6 16.51 37.35 63.78
N LYS A 7 17.77 37.38 63.32
CA LYS A 7 18.34 36.34 62.49
C LYS A 7 18.40 35.01 63.23
N ILE A 8 18.84 34.98 64.47
CA ILE A 8 18.89 33.77 65.31
C ILE A 8 17.46 33.21 65.51
N ARG A 9 16.52 34.06 65.78
CA ARG A 9 15.11 33.66 65.96
C ARG A 9 14.58 33.01 64.69
N ARG A 10 14.78 33.64 63.51
CA ARG A 10 14.40 33.05 62.19
C ARG A 10 15.03 31.71 61.94
N CYS A 11 16.32 31.54 62.23
CA CYS A 11 17.01 30.26 62.12
C CYS A 11 16.42 29.18 63.04
N LYS A 12 16.05 29.54 64.26
CA LYS A 12 15.41 28.62 65.20
C LYS A 12 14.03 28.19 64.74
N ASP A 13 13.23 29.13 64.25
CA ASP A 13 11.87 28.87 63.79
C ASP A 13 11.84 27.99 62.51
N ASN A 14 12.88 28.10 61.68
CA ASN A 14 13.00 27.34 60.40
C ASN A 14 13.96 26.15 60.51
N LYS A 15 14.28 25.66 61.73
CA LYS A 15 15.21 24.54 61.92
C LYS A 15 14.79 23.27 61.15
N HIS A 16 13.52 23.03 60.99
CA HIS A 16 12.97 21.91 60.27
C HIS A 16 13.28 21.93 58.77
N LEU A 17 13.61 23.08 58.17
CA LEU A 17 13.97 23.26 56.76
C LEU A 17 15.49 23.14 56.51
N LEU A 18 16.29 22.83 57.57
CA LEU A 18 17.74 22.85 57.45
C LEU A 18 18.26 21.79 56.45
N GLU A 19 17.71 20.60 56.44
CA GLU A 19 18.10 19.54 55.52
C GLU A 19 17.80 19.94 54.07
N GLU A 20 16.61 20.42 53.80
CA GLU A 20 16.21 20.90 52.47
C GLU A 20 17.10 22.06 51.98
N TRP A 21 17.50 22.95 52.90
CA TRP A 21 18.42 24.06 52.61
C TRP A 21 19.82 23.57 52.24
N VAL A 22 20.34 22.57 52.98
CA VAL A 22 21.66 21.99 52.69
C VAL A 22 21.63 21.28 51.31
N ASP A 23 20.59 20.52 51.03
CA ASP A 23 20.41 19.86 49.76
C ASP A 23 20.27 20.87 48.60
N TYR A 24 19.53 21.95 48.84
CA TYR A 24 19.42 23.04 47.89
C TYR A 24 20.79 23.66 47.58
N CYS A 25 21.57 24.02 48.59
CA CYS A 25 22.91 24.59 48.42
C CYS A 25 23.86 23.63 47.68
N SER A 26 23.86 22.36 48.05
CA SER A 26 24.65 21.33 47.35
C SER A 26 24.28 21.20 45.87
N ASN A 27 22.99 21.19 45.56
CA ASN A 27 22.51 21.11 44.16
C ASN A 27 22.79 22.40 43.39
N LYS A 28 22.70 23.57 44.04
CA LYS A 28 23.07 24.85 43.44
C LYS A 28 24.55 24.87 43.05
N ASP A 29 25.44 24.36 43.92
CA ASP A 29 26.87 24.26 43.63
C ASP A 29 27.14 23.28 42.47
N LYS A 30 26.43 22.16 42.42
CA LYS A 30 26.50 21.24 41.27
C LYS A 30 26.09 21.93 39.97
N CYS A 31 24.98 22.69 39.99
CA CYS A 31 24.52 23.47 38.84
C CYS A 31 25.56 24.53 38.41
N ALA A 32 26.21 25.18 39.37
CA ALA A 32 27.25 26.16 39.07
C ALA A 32 28.48 25.52 38.41
N ASN A 33 28.89 24.32 38.86
CA ASN A 33 30.00 23.58 38.28
C ASN A 33 29.78 23.13 36.84
N ILE A 34 28.54 22.94 36.43
CA ILE A 34 28.16 22.61 35.03
C ILE A 34 27.79 23.85 34.20
N GLY A 35 28.04 25.07 34.72
CA GLY A 35 27.82 26.32 33.96
C GLY A 35 26.42 26.90 34.04
N LEU A 36 25.55 26.42 34.95
CA LEU A 36 24.17 26.91 35.10
C LEU A 36 24.01 27.97 36.19
N ALA A 37 25.10 28.56 36.71
CA ALA A 37 25.06 29.53 37.78
C ALA A 37 24.18 30.75 37.50
N GLU A 38 24.30 31.34 36.30
CA GLU A 38 23.48 32.47 35.88
C GLU A 38 21.98 32.12 35.76
N TYR A 39 21.70 30.93 35.28
CA TYR A 39 20.32 30.43 35.12
C TYR A 39 19.66 30.31 36.50
N VAL A 40 20.32 29.66 37.44
CA VAL A 40 19.81 29.48 38.82
C VAL A 40 19.63 30.83 39.51
N SER A 41 20.59 31.74 39.37
CA SER A 41 20.50 33.10 39.95
C SER A 41 19.32 33.89 39.39
N LYS A 42 19.02 33.72 38.10
CA LYS A 42 17.88 34.37 37.44
C LYS A 42 16.55 33.83 37.93
N ILE A 43 16.42 32.50 38.07
CA ILE A 43 15.24 31.85 38.64
C ILE A 43 14.96 32.34 40.05
N GLU A 44 15.99 32.44 40.90
CA GLU A 44 15.88 32.94 42.29
C GLU A 44 15.36 34.37 42.31
N LYS A 45 15.88 35.25 41.43
CA LYS A 45 15.48 36.65 41.36
C LYS A 45 14.04 36.84 40.85
N GLU A 46 13.63 36.04 39.88
CA GLU A 46 12.32 36.14 39.25
C GLU A 46 11.25 35.34 40.01
N GLY A 47 11.61 34.50 40.97
CA GLY A 47 10.68 33.75 41.81
C GLY A 47 9.88 32.73 40.99
N ILE A 48 10.52 32.05 40.01
CA ILE A 48 9.87 31.06 39.15
C ILE A 48 9.52 29.83 39.97
N ASP A 49 8.26 29.38 39.83
CA ASP A 49 7.78 28.15 40.47
C ASP A 49 8.62 26.95 40.05
N SER A 50 8.98 26.11 41.04
CA SER A 50 9.81 24.91 40.85
C SER A 50 9.26 23.96 39.76
N ASN A 51 7.94 23.88 39.58
CA ASN A 51 7.30 23.02 38.61
C ASN A 51 7.63 23.39 37.14
N TYR A 52 8.01 24.66 36.91
CA TYR A 52 8.28 25.15 35.53
C TYR A 52 9.76 25.35 35.22
N ILE A 53 10.66 25.11 36.19
CA ILE A 53 12.10 25.37 36.03
C ILE A 53 12.70 24.54 34.90
N VAL A 54 12.40 23.22 34.87
CA VAL A 54 12.92 22.29 33.85
C VAL A 54 12.37 22.63 32.49
N ASP A 55 11.08 22.89 32.39
CA ASP A 55 10.42 23.22 31.11
C ASP A 55 10.94 24.55 30.54
N ALA A 56 11.16 25.54 31.38
CA ALA A 56 11.74 26.81 30.98
C ALA A 56 13.18 26.65 30.47
N TYR A 57 13.97 25.82 31.13
CA TYR A 57 15.33 25.47 30.68
C TYR A 57 15.31 24.76 29.34
N LEU A 58 14.52 23.69 29.19
CA LEU A 58 14.41 22.91 27.96
C LEU A 58 13.94 23.76 26.80
N LYS A 59 12.92 24.60 27.03
CA LYS A 59 12.43 25.54 26.02
C LYS A 59 13.54 26.47 25.54
N ARG A 60 14.31 27.05 26.46
CA ARG A 60 15.41 27.95 26.10
C ARG A 60 16.54 27.21 25.41
N PHE A 61 16.92 26.03 25.91
CA PHE A 61 17.92 25.19 25.30
C PHE A 61 17.59 24.83 23.86
N TYR A 62 16.41 24.28 23.63
CA TYR A 62 15.98 23.90 22.27
C TYR A 62 15.86 25.09 21.34
N HIS A 63 15.45 26.25 21.85
CA HIS A 63 15.39 27.46 21.04
C HIS A 63 16.77 27.90 20.57
N LEU A 64 17.74 27.97 21.46
CA LEU A 64 19.13 28.30 21.12
C LEU A 64 19.78 27.25 20.22
N TRP A 65 19.49 25.97 20.51
CA TRP A 65 19.95 24.87 19.67
C TRP A 65 19.42 24.94 18.26
N LEU A 66 18.13 25.21 18.09
CA LEU A 66 17.52 25.40 16.77
C LEU A 66 18.14 26.59 16.02
N ASP A 67 18.33 27.72 16.68
CA ASP A 67 18.95 28.91 16.08
C ASP A 67 20.38 28.61 15.59
N ALA A 68 21.10 27.74 16.29
CA ALA A 68 22.46 27.34 15.89
C ALA A 68 22.48 26.31 14.77
N VAL A 69 21.51 25.41 14.73
CA VAL A 69 21.49 24.26 13.80
C VAL A 69 20.76 24.58 12.49
N LEU A 70 19.65 25.35 12.55
CA LEU A 70 18.83 25.65 11.36
C LEU A 70 19.59 26.21 10.16
N PRO A 71 20.59 27.09 10.33
CA PRO A 71 21.38 27.59 9.18
C PRO A 71 22.08 26.49 8.39
N ASN A 72 22.41 25.36 9.03
CA ASN A 72 23.04 24.22 8.37
C ASN A 72 22.05 23.36 7.57
N PHE A 73 20.74 23.60 7.71
CA PHE A 73 19.66 22.85 7.04
C PHE A 73 18.70 23.80 6.34
N PRO A 74 19.08 24.39 5.18
CA PRO A 74 18.27 25.38 4.48
C PRO A 74 16.86 24.88 4.12
N ALA A 75 16.70 23.60 3.84
CA ALA A 75 15.39 23.00 3.54
C ALA A 75 14.42 23.09 4.73
N VAL A 76 14.93 22.89 5.95
CA VAL A 76 14.13 22.98 7.19
C VAL A 76 13.90 24.46 7.57
N GLN A 77 14.94 25.29 7.46
CA GLN A 77 14.84 26.72 7.74
C GLN A 77 13.78 27.43 6.89
N ASN A 78 13.72 27.08 5.60
CA ASN A 78 12.79 27.66 4.64
C ASN A 78 11.43 26.97 4.63
N PHE A 79 11.25 25.86 5.38
CA PHE A 79 9.99 25.15 5.42
C PHE A 79 8.88 26.02 6.01
N ARG A 80 7.79 26.11 5.25
CA ARG A 80 6.57 26.82 5.64
C ARG A 80 5.39 25.87 5.52
N GLY A 81 4.94 25.31 6.64
CA GLY A 81 3.86 24.31 6.67
C GLY A 81 2.59 24.76 5.94
N ARG A 82 2.24 26.06 5.99
CA ARG A 82 1.09 26.60 5.25
C ARG A 82 1.28 26.51 3.73
N ILE A 83 2.47 26.83 3.23
CA ILE A 83 2.79 26.73 1.79
C ILE A 83 2.79 25.26 1.37
N GLN A 84 3.40 24.38 2.16
CA GLN A 84 3.41 22.94 1.88
C GLN A 84 2.00 22.36 1.83
N ASN A 85 1.14 22.69 2.77
CA ASN A 85 -0.25 22.24 2.77
C ASN A 85 -1.04 22.76 1.56
N GLN A 86 -0.79 24.01 1.15
CA GLN A 86 -1.39 24.53 -0.07
C GLN A 86 -0.92 23.75 -1.30
N THR A 87 0.38 23.51 -1.44
CA THR A 87 0.95 22.71 -2.55
C THR A 87 0.38 21.30 -2.58
N ILE A 88 0.21 20.66 -1.42
CA ILE A 88 -0.41 19.33 -1.32
C ILE A 88 -1.85 19.38 -1.82
N ASN A 89 -2.63 20.37 -1.40
CA ASN A 89 -4.02 20.50 -1.85
C ASN A 89 -4.11 20.74 -3.36
N GLU A 90 -3.28 21.62 -3.90
CA GLU A 90 -3.19 21.88 -5.34
C GLU A 90 -2.81 20.61 -6.11
N PHE A 91 -1.82 19.87 -5.62
CA PHE A 91 -1.44 18.58 -6.20
C PHE A 91 -2.61 17.59 -6.21
N CYS A 92 -3.31 17.43 -5.10
CA CYS A 92 -4.47 16.55 -5.01
C CYS A 92 -5.59 16.91 -6.00
N GLU A 93 -5.83 18.20 -6.23
CA GLU A 93 -6.84 18.64 -7.21
C GLU A 93 -6.37 18.40 -8.65
N LEU A 94 -5.10 18.64 -8.96
CA LEU A 94 -4.50 18.33 -10.26
C LEU A 94 -4.50 16.82 -10.53
N ASP A 95 -4.19 16.00 -9.53
CA ASP A 95 -4.21 14.55 -9.62
C ASP A 95 -5.63 14.03 -9.93
N LYS A 96 -6.65 14.52 -9.22
CA LYS A 96 -8.06 14.23 -9.57
C LYS A 96 -8.42 14.66 -11.00
N GLY A 97 -7.91 15.80 -11.44
CA GLY A 97 -8.06 16.27 -12.83
C GLY A 97 -7.42 15.31 -13.83
N GLN A 98 -6.23 14.82 -13.52
CA GLN A 98 -5.51 13.86 -14.37
C GLN A 98 -6.30 12.55 -14.58
N PHE A 99 -6.98 12.03 -13.55
CA PHE A 99 -7.85 10.86 -13.71
C PHE A 99 -8.97 11.11 -14.73
N LYS A 100 -9.60 12.28 -14.70
CA LYS A 100 -10.66 12.64 -15.68
C LYS A 100 -10.10 12.72 -17.11
N ILE A 101 -8.91 13.31 -17.25
CA ILE A 101 -8.23 13.41 -18.55
C ILE A 101 -7.83 12.01 -19.06
N ALA A 102 -7.29 11.15 -18.20
CA ALA A 102 -6.95 9.79 -18.54
C ALA A 102 -8.17 8.99 -19.01
N GLN A 103 -9.30 9.09 -18.31
CA GLN A 103 -10.56 8.48 -18.74
C GLN A 103 -11.03 8.99 -20.11
N ALA A 104 -10.95 10.31 -20.36
CA ALA A 104 -11.31 10.89 -21.64
C ALA A 104 -10.41 10.38 -22.78
N ARG A 105 -9.10 10.31 -22.57
CA ARG A 105 -8.14 9.77 -23.54
C ARG A 105 -8.38 8.29 -23.84
N VAL A 106 -8.67 7.49 -22.81
CA VAL A 106 -8.99 6.06 -22.98
C VAL A 106 -10.26 5.92 -23.82
N ARG A 107 -11.30 6.72 -23.53
CA ARG A 107 -12.55 6.73 -24.30
C ARG A 107 -12.33 7.13 -25.76
N GLU A 108 -11.60 8.21 -26.00
CA GLU A 108 -11.25 8.67 -27.36
C GLU A 108 -10.53 7.57 -28.13
N ARG A 109 -9.49 6.95 -27.51
CA ARG A 109 -8.74 5.87 -28.17
C ARG A 109 -9.59 4.61 -28.40
N ALA A 110 -10.51 4.28 -27.50
CA ALA A 110 -11.44 3.17 -27.69
C ALA A 110 -12.41 3.46 -28.85
N LEU A 111 -12.98 4.67 -28.88
CA LEU A 111 -13.91 5.08 -29.95
C LEU A 111 -13.23 5.13 -31.32
N SER A 112 -11.97 5.58 -31.40
CA SER A 112 -11.22 5.62 -32.67
C SER A 112 -10.93 4.23 -33.25
N ARG A 113 -11.00 3.17 -32.45
CA ARG A 113 -10.81 1.77 -32.88
C ARG A 113 -12.11 1.11 -33.37
N ILE A 114 -13.27 1.71 -33.10
CA ILE A 114 -14.54 1.15 -33.53
C ILE A 114 -14.62 1.27 -35.06
N PRO A 115 -14.84 0.16 -35.78
CA PRO A 115 -14.97 0.20 -37.24
C PRO A 115 -16.13 1.07 -37.67
N ASP A 116 -15.93 1.87 -38.71
CA ASP A 116 -17.06 2.61 -39.31
C ASP A 116 -18.08 1.64 -39.85
N PHE A 117 -19.34 1.78 -39.41
CA PHE A 117 -20.46 0.94 -39.82
C PHE A 117 -20.76 1.02 -41.32
N ASN A 118 -20.18 1.99 -42.00
CA ASN A 118 -20.35 2.21 -43.43
C ASN A 118 -19.13 1.73 -44.27
N SER A 119 -18.04 1.27 -43.65
CA SER A 119 -16.87 0.82 -44.37
C SER A 119 -17.04 -0.56 -45.01
N ILE A 120 -16.41 -0.77 -46.18
CA ILE A 120 -16.60 -1.96 -47.04
C ILE A 120 -15.69 -3.14 -46.65
N ASN A 121 -14.85 -3.02 -45.65
CA ASN A 121 -13.85 -4.00 -45.27
C ASN A 121 -14.33 -5.01 -44.21
N GLY A 122 -13.68 -6.15 -44.09
CA GLY A 122 -13.97 -7.34 -43.25
C GLY A 122 -14.68 -7.18 -41.89
N ALA A 123 -14.59 -6.00 -41.27
CA ALA A 123 -15.40 -5.65 -40.10
C ALA A 123 -16.91 -5.62 -40.37
N ARG A 124 -17.32 -5.58 -41.64
CA ARG A 124 -18.73 -5.62 -42.05
C ARG A 124 -19.39 -6.95 -41.73
N ASP A 125 -18.66 -8.04 -41.86
CA ASP A 125 -19.21 -9.36 -41.60
C ASP A 125 -19.44 -9.55 -40.09
N GLU A 126 -18.53 -9.10 -39.24
CA GLU A 126 -18.67 -9.18 -37.79
C GLU A 126 -19.82 -8.29 -37.27
N ILE A 127 -19.96 -7.08 -37.82
CA ILE A 127 -21.08 -6.19 -37.50
C ILE A 127 -22.42 -6.80 -37.95
N ALA A 128 -22.46 -7.40 -39.12
CA ALA A 128 -23.67 -8.07 -39.63
C ALA A 128 -24.07 -9.27 -38.77
N ILE A 129 -23.09 -10.06 -38.33
CA ILE A 129 -23.29 -11.19 -37.40
C ILE A 129 -23.87 -10.66 -36.08
N LEU A 130 -23.26 -9.64 -35.47
CA LEU A 130 -23.74 -9.08 -34.19
C LEU A 130 -25.16 -8.51 -34.35
N LYS A 131 -25.43 -7.73 -35.39
CA LYS A 131 -26.77 -7.18 -35.65
C LYS A 131 -27.81 -8.28 -35.79
N ARG A 132 -27.48 -9.38 -36.50
CA ARG A 132 -28.37 -10.53 -36.67
C ARG A 132 -28.67 -11.19 -35.32
N GLU A 133 -27.65 -11.37 -34.47
CA GLU A 133 -27.82 -11.98 -33.15
C GLU A 133 -28.67 -11.09 -32.23
N LEU A 134 -28.45 -9.77 -32.24
CA LEU A 134 -29.22 -8.81 -31.44
C LEU A 134 -30.70 -8.78 -31.83
N ASN A 135 -31.03 -9.04 -33.08
CA ASN A 135 -32.43 -9.08 -33.58
C ASN A 135 -33.14 -10.40 -33.30
N LYS A 136 -32.43 -11.43 -32.84
CA LYS A 136 -33.03 -12.73 -32.51
C LYS A 136 -33.71 -12.68 -31.14
N GLN A 137 -34.92 -13.17 -31.05
CA GLN A 137 -35.64 -13.37 -29.79
C GLN A 137 -35.46 -14.78 -29.20
N ARG A 138 -35.06 -15.74 -30.01
CA ARG A 138 -34.87 -17.14 -29.63
C ARG A 138 -33.66 -17.72 -30.36
N ARG A 139 -33.08 -18.82 -29.82
CA ARG A 139 -31.96 -19.54 -30.40
C ARG A 139 -30.74 -18.63 -30.62
N LEU A 140 -30.40 -17.86 -29.58
CA LEU A 140 -29.18 -17.06 -29.55
C LEU A 140 -27.96 -17.95 -29.74
N MET A 141 -26.94 -17.44 -30.41
CA MET A 141 -25.67 -18.10 -30.57
C MET A 141 -24.98 -18.20 -29.20
N PRO A 142 -24.41 -19.38 -28.80
CA PRO A 142 -23.61 -19.49 -27.62
C PRO A 142 -22.46 -18.47 -27.63
N LEU A 143 -22.14 -17.85 -26.47
CA LEU A 143 -21.13 -16.79 -26.37
C LEU A 143 -19.77 -17.20 -26.94
N ARG A 144 -19.34 -18.45 -26.71
CA ARG A 144 -18.09 -18.97 -27.28
C ARG A 144 -18.07 -18.86 -28.80
N LYS A 145 -19.18 -19.30 -29.50
CA LYS A 145 -19.28 -19.21 -30.95
C LYS A 145 -19.36 -17.77 -31.43
N LEU A 146 -20.05 -16.91 -30.68
CA LEU A 146 -20.15 -15.50 -31.03
C LEU A 146 -18.76 -14.83 -30.95
N PHE A 147 -18.03 -15.06 -29.88
CA PHE A 147 -16.68 -14.52 -29.72
C PHE A 147 -15.68 -14.99 -30.78
N MET A 148 -15.80 -16.25 -31.21
CA MET A 148 -15.04 -16.76 -32.35
C MET A 148 -15.43 -16.10 -33.70
N ALA A 149 -16.70 -15.71 -33.83
CA ALA A 149 -17.22 -15.14 -35.09
C ALA A 149 -16.95 -13.62 -35.21
N ILE A 150 -16.72 -12.90 -34.11
CA ILE A 150 -16.55 -11.43 -34.07
C ILE A 150 -15.39 -10.96 -33.19
N PRO A 151 -14.20 -11.56 -33.25
CA PRO A 151 -13.09 -11.28 -32.30
C PRO A 151 -12.62 -9.82 -32.39
N ASN A 152 -12.48 -9.24 -33.59
CA ASN A 152 -12.03 -7.87 -33.77
C ASN A 152 -13.02 -6.85 -33.24
N LEU A 153 -14.31 -7.11 -33.46
CA LEU A 153 -15.37 -6.22 -32.97
C LEU A 153 -15.46 -6.27 -31.45
N VAL A 154 -15.33 -7.45 -30.83
CA VAL A 154 -15.36 -7.62 -29.38
C VAL A 154 -14.22 -6.86 -28.73
N THR A 155 -12.99 -7.03 -29.22
CA THR A 155 -11.80 -6.34 -28.67
C THR A 155 -11.81 -4.82 -28.91
N SER A 156 -12.42 -4.37 -30.04
CA SER A 156 -12.60 -2.94 -30.31
C SER A 156 -13.61 -2.29 -29.37
N LEU A 157 -14.72 -2.98 -29.10
CA LEU A 157 -15.78 -2.48 -28.22
C LEU A 157 -15.41 -2.62 -26.74
N ARG A 158 -14.71 -3.68 -26.37
CA ARG A 158 -14.32 -4.02 -25.00
C ARG A 158 -12.86 -4.48 -24.97
N PRO A 159 -11.91 -3.56 -24.92
CA PRO A 159 -10.48 -3.90 -24.97
C PRO A 159 -9.95 -4.52 -23.67
N CYS A 160 -10.73 -4.51 -22.59
CA CYS A 160 -10.36 -5.06 -21.29
C CYS A 160 -11.35 -6.16 -20.89
N PHE A 161 -10.81 -7.33 -20.54
CA PHE A 161 -11.57 -8.50 -20.10
C PHE A 161 -11.20 -8.81 -18.65
N MET A 162 -12.19 -9.12 -17.83
CA MET A 162 -12.01 -9.66 -16.47
C MET A 162 -12.66 -11.04 -16.43
N MET A 163 -11.84 -12.07 -16.34
CA MET A 163 -12.27 -13.46 -16.43
C MET A 163 -11.41 -14.33 -15.52
N SER A 164 -11.93 -15.47 -15.08
CA SER A 164 -11.08 -16.49 -14.48
C SER A 164 -10.23 -17.18 -15.57
N PRO A 165 -9.05 -17.72 -15.23
CA PRO A 165 -8.18 -18.41 -16.20
C PRO A 165 -8.90 -19.50 -16.99
N LEU A 166 -9.70 -20.31 -16.33
CA LEU A 166 -10.53 -21.34 -16.97
C LEU A 166 -11.54 -20.76 -17.96
N SER A 167 -12.19 -19.66 -17.59
CA SER A 167 -13.12 -18.96 -18.50
C SER A 167 -12.42 -18.43 -19.73
N VAL A 168 -11.20 -17.92 -19.61
CA VAL A 168 -10.38 -17.49 -20.76
C VAL A 168 -10.20 -18.64 -21.73
N SER A 169 -9.81 -19.82 -21.24
CA SER A 169 -9.58 -21.00 -22.05
C SER A 169 -10.85 -21.53 -22.75
N VAL A 170 -12.00 -21.39 -22.08
CA VAL A 170 -13.30 -21.84 -22.63
C VAL A 170 -13.87 -20.88 -23.68
N PHE A 171 -13.80 -19.58 -23.46
CA PHE A 171 -14.51 -18.59 -24.26
C PHE A 171 -13.69 -17.90 -25.32
N LEU A 172 -12.38 -17.75 -25.12
CA LEU A 172 -11.50 -17.03 -26.02
C LEU A 172 -10.62 -18.03 -26.80
N GLU A 173 -10.76 -18.02 -28.12
CA GLU A 173 -9.91 -18.84 -28.99
C GLU A 173 -8.47 -18.28 -29.01
N ALA A 174 -7.48 -19.14 -28.76
CA ALA A 174 -6.08 -18.71 -28.61
C ALA A 174 -5.52 -18.01 -29.85
N GLN A 175 -5.94 -18.41 -31.04
CA GLN A 175 -5.45 -17.80 -32.30
C GLN A 175 -6.18 -16.52 -32.68
N SER A 176 -7.31 -16.21 -32.05
CA SER A 176 -8.15 -15.07 -32.39
C SER A 176 -8.01 -13.89 -31.43
N TYR A 177 -7.40 -14.11 -30.28
CA TYR A 177 -7.24 -13.12 -29.22
C TYR A 177 -5.77 -12.96 -28.83
N ASP A 178 -5.23 -11.77 -29.07
CA ASP A 178 -3.87 -11.37 -28.74
C ASP A 178 -3.93 -10.07 -27.91
N PHE A 179 -3.65 -10.19 -26.61
CA PHE A 179 -3.68 -9.07 -25.68
C PHE A 179 -2.28 -8.47 -25.51
N ASP A 180 -2.20 -7.16 -25.36
CA ASP A 180 -0.93 -6.50 -25.06
C ASP A 180 -0.42 -6.85 -23.66
N LEU A 181 -1.33 -7.13 -22.71
CA LEU A 181 -1.00 -7.40 -21.31
C LEU A 181 -2.03 -8.34 -20.68
N VAL A 182 -1.53 -9.34 -19.97
CA VAL A 182 -2.30 -10.20 -19.06
C VAL A 182 -1.88 -9.91 -17.63
N ILE A 183 -2.83 -9.71 -16.75
CA ILE A 183 -2.59 -9.42 -15.33
C ILE A 183 -3.31 -10.52 -14.52
N PHE A 184 -2.57 -11.23 -13.69
CA PHE A 184 -3.12 -12.11 -12.67
C PHE A 184 -3.18 -11.35 -11.35
N ASP A 185 -4.35 -11.32 -10.73
CA ASP A 185 -4.55 -10.81 -9.38
C ASP A 185 -4.87 -11.99 -8.46
N GLU A 186 -4.42 -11.94 -7.21
CA GLU A 186 -4.49 -13.06 -6.24
C GLU A 186 -3.85 -14.35 -6.78
N ALA A 187 -2.69 -14.21 -7.42
CA ALA A 187 -2.04 -15.29 -8.15
C ALA A 187 -1.56 -16.45 -7.25
N SER A 188 -1.45 -16.24 -5.94
CA SER A 188 -1.20 -17.30 -4.96
C SER A 188 -2.30 -18.35 -4.90
N GLN A 189 -3.49 -18.06 -5.43
CA GLN A 189 -4.66 -18.95 -5.45
C GLN A 189 -4.91 -19.59 -6.82
N VAL A 190 -4.00 -19.43 -7.78
CA VAL A 190 -4.13 -19.94 -9.15
C VAL A 190 -3.08 -21.00 -9.41
N HIS A 191 -3.50 -22.19 -9.83
CA HIS A 191 -2.60 -23.24 -10.27
C HIS A 191 -1.88 -22.83 -11.57
N THR A 192 -0.62 -23.26 -11.72
CA THR A 192 0.20 -22.91 -12.88
C THR A 192 -0.44 -23.39 -14.18
N GLU A 193 -0.94 -24.62 -14.23
CA GLU A 193 -1.58 -25.21 -15.40
C GLU A 193 -2.82 -24.44 -15.86
N ASP A 194 -3.61 -23.91 -14.93
CA ASP A 194 -4.78 -23.09 -15.23
C ASP A 194 -4.39 -21.75 -15.85
N ALA A 195 -3.25 -21.18 -15.43
CA ALA A 195 -2.77 -19.90 -15.89
C ALA A 195 -2.22 -19.92 -17.33
N ILE A 196 -1.68 -21.04 -17.80
CA ILE A 196 -1.02 -21.18 -19.11
C ILE A 196 -1.94 -20.69 -20.24
N GLY A 197 -3.21 -21.10 -20.20
CA GLY A 197 -4.17 -20.73 -21.24
C GLY A 197 -4.35 -19.22 -21.35
N ALA A 198 -4.31 -18.48 -20.25
CA ALA A 198 -4.38 -17.02 -20.27
C ALA A 198 -3.04 -16.38 -20.70
N ILE A 199 -1.92 -16.88 -20.21
CA ILE A 199 -0.57 -16.38 -20.53
C ILE A 199 -0.32 -16.46 -22.05
N MET A 200 -0.69 -17.56 -22.69
CA MET A 200 -0.52 -17.77 -24.13
C MET A 200 -1.22 -16.73 -25.00
N ARG A 201 -2.16 -15.97 -24.47
CA ARG A 201 -2.93 -14.94 -25.20
C ARG A 201 -2.40 -13.52 -24.97
N GLY A 202 -1.27 -13.36 -24.27
CA GLY A 202 -0.69 -12.08 -23.95
C GLY A 202 0.75 -11.93 -24.42
N LYS A 203 1.13 -10.70 -24.77
CA LYS A 203 2.53 -10.34 -25.10
C LYS A 203 3.36 -10.10 -23.86
N GLN A 204 2.73 -9.69 -22.77
CA GLN A 204 3.34 -9.41 -21.48
C GLN A 204 2.46 -9.97 -20.36
N VAL A 205 3.08 -10.34 -19.26
CA VAL A 205 2.39 -10.82 -18.06
C VAL A 205 2.84 -10.04 -16.83
N ILE A 206 1.88 -9.72 -15.97
CA ILE A 206 2.10 -9.21 -14.62
C ILE A 206 1.38 -10.16 -13.67
N ILE A 207 2.11 -10.68 -12.69
CA ILE A 207 1.59 -11.59 -11.70
C ILE A 207 1.62 -10.88 -10.35
N VAL A 208 0.44 -10.69 -9.75
CA VAL A 208 0.25 -9.98 -8.49
C VAL A 208 -0.33 -10.94 -7.47
N GLY A 209 0.27 -11.01 -6.30
CA GLY A 209 -0.19 -11.85 -5.21
C GLY A 209 0.63 -11.65 -3.95
N ASP A 210 0.32 -12.46 -2.96
CA ASP A 210 1.00 -12.47 -1.67
C ASP A 210 1.42 -13.92 -1.36
N THR A 211 2.71 -14.18 -1.34
CA THR A 211 3.28 -15.51 -1.05
C THR A 211 3.01 -16.03 0.37
N LYS A 212 2.48 -15.17 1.25
CA LYS A 212 2.07 -15.56 2.61
C LYS A 212 0.59 -15.89 2.71
N GLN A 213 -0.17 -15.73 1.64
CA GLN A 213 -1.55 -16.19 1.57
C GLN A 213 -1.60 -17.71 1.30
N LEU A 214 -2.76 -18.29 1.59
CA LEU A 214 -2.96 -19.73 1.38
C LEU A 214 -2.81 -20.09 -0.10
N PRO A 215 -2.12 -21.19 -0.41
CA PRO A 215 -2.01 -21.71 -1.78
C PRO A 215 -3.37 -22.18 -2.31
N PRO A 216 -3.47 -22.51 -3.59
CA PRO A 216 -4.68 -23.06 -4.18
C PRO A 216 -5.12 -24.31 -3.41
N THR A 217 -6.40 -24.44 -3.09
CA THR A 217 -6.92 -25.60 -2.39
C THR A 217 -7.37 -26.67 -3.38
N SER A 218 -6.77 -27.84 -3.32
CA SER A 218 -7.16 -29.04 -4.09
C SER A 218 -8.46 -29.71 -3.57
N PHE A 219 -9.14 -29.10 -2.60
CA PHE A 219 -10.30 -29.67 -1.93
C PHE A 219 -11.45 -30.08 -2.85
N PHE A 220 -11.62 -29.40 -3.98
CA PHE A 220 -12.66 -29.73 -4.97
C PHE A 220 -12.18 -30.68 -6.09
N SER A 221 -10.89 -30.87 -6.27
CA SER A 221 -10.37 -31.82 -7.28
C SER A 221 -10.45 -33.27 -6.82
N THR A 222 -10.36 -33.50 -5.52
CA THR A 222 -10.46 -34.85 -4.92
C THR A 222 -11.89 -35.40 -4.96
N SER A 223 -12.91 -34.52 -4.91
CA SER A 223 -14.32 -34.94 -4.86
C SER A 223 -14.92 -35.34 -6.24
N LEU A 224 -14.19 -35.13 -7.35
CA LEU A 224 -14.63 -35.56 -8.67
C LEU A 224 -14.08 -36.94 -9.08
N ASN A 225 -13.14 -37.50 -8.29
CA ASN A 225 -12.56 -38.80 -8.55
C ASN A 225 -13.15 -39.91 -7.68
N ASP A 226 -14.07 -39.61 -6.76
CA ASP A 226 -14.64 -40.58 -5.82
C ASP A 226 -15.91 -41.30 -6.29
N GLU A 227 -16.32 -41.16 -7.57
CA GLU A 227 -17.32 -42.01 -8.14
C GLU A 227 -16.65 -43.07 -9.06
N ASP A 228 -16.56 -44.29 -8.60
CA ASP A 228 -16.04 -45.50 -9.21
C ASP A 228 -14.53 -45.73 -9.08
N PHE A 229 -14.11 -46.31 -7.94
CA PHE A 229 -13.23 -47.49 -7.89
C PHE A 229 -12.96 -47.88 -6.44
N ASP A 230 -13.68 -48.89 -5.95
CA ASP A 230 -13.26 -49.73 -4.84
C ASP A 230 -11.98 -50.50 -5.26
N VAL A 231 -10.81 -50.04 -4.83
CA VAL A 231 -9.62 -50.87 -4.76
C VAL A 231 -8.92 -50.57 -3.42
N ASP A 232 -9.06 -51.56 -2.52
CA ASP A 232 -8.20 -51.71 -1.36
C ASP A 232 -6.72 -51.74 -1.82
N SER A 233 -6.02 -50.66 -1.61
CA SER A 233 -4.55 -50.69 -1.55
C SER A 233 -4.08 -49.62 -0.57
N ASP A 234 -3.65 -50.10 0.60
CA ASP A 234 -2.82 -49.41 1.59
C ASP A 234 -1.43 -49.08 0.98
N ASP A 235 -1.39 -48.25 -0.03
CA ASP A 235 -0.19 -47.57 -0.46
C ASP A 235 -0.54 -46.08 -0.54
N ALA A 236 -0.32 -45.39 0.57
CA ALA A 236 -0.13 -43.94 0.59
C ALA A 236 1.03 -43.64 -0.37
N ILE A 237 0.72 -43.42 -1.64
CA ILE A 237 1.65 -42.75 -2.54
C ILE A 237 1.84 -41.35 -1.95
N GLU A 238 2.91 -41.21 -1.15
CA GLU A 238 3.53 -39.93 -0.94
C GLU A 238 3.82 -39.38 -2.36
N ASP A 239 2.99 -38.52 -2.86
CA ASP A 239 3.29 -37.69 -4.01
C ASP A 239 4.50 -36.82 -3.65
N ASN A 240 5.67 -37.46 -3.72
CA ASN A 240 6.97 -36.81 -3.78
C ASN A 240 7.11 -36.16 -5.17
N ASP A 241 6.21 -35.26 -5.51
CA ASP A 241 6.42 -34.28 -6.57
C ASP A 241 7.27 -33.13 -6.02
N ALA A 242 8.52 -33.52 -5.64
CA ALA A 242 9.55 -32.61 -5.16
C ALA A 242 10.01 -31.72 -6.32
N GLY A 243 9.12 -30.81 -6.78
CA GLY A 243 9.45 -29.88 -7.85
C GLY A 243 8.29 -29.11 -8.44
N ALA A 244 7.05 -29.46 -8.17
CA ALA A 244 5.90 -28.70 -8.64
C ALA A 244 5.65 -27.49 -7.72
N TYR A 245 5.58 -26.28 -8.28
CA TYR A 245 5.17 -25.10 -7.55
C TYR A 245 3.67 -25.18 -7.24
N GLU A 246 3.27 -24.78 -6.03
CA GLU A 246 1.87 -24.84 -5.60
C GLU A 246 1.00 -23.83 -6.35
N SER A 247 1.57 -22.69 -6.75
CA SER A 247 0.87 -21.62 -7.45
C SER A 247 1.69 -20.99 -8.56
N ILE A 248 1.00 -20.33 -9.50
CA ILE A 248 1.67 -19.52 -10.54
C ILE A 248 2.51 -18.39 -9.96
N LEU A 249 2.17 -17.88 -8.76
CA LEU A 249 2.97 -16.86 -8.08
C LEU A 249 4.33 -17.39 -7.68
N ASP A 250 4.39 -18.59 -7.09
CA ASP A 250 5.64 -19.22 -6.63
C ASP A 250 6.55 -19.54 -7.80
N GLU A 251 5.99 -20.04 -8.89
CA GLU A 251 6.75 -20.28 -10.12
C GLU A 251 7.25 -18.96 -10.72
N ALA A 252 6.41 -17.92 -10.76
CA ALA A 252 6.79 -16.61 -11.28
C ALA A 252 7.94 -15.97 -10.51
N VAL A 253 7.94 -16.06 -9.18
CA VAL A 253 9.03 -15.53 -8.34
C VAL A 253 10.38 -16.16 -8.68
N SER A 254 10.39 -17.41 -9.13
CA SER A 254 11.63 -18.12 -9.50
C SER A 254 12.23 -17.64 -10.82
N VAL A 255 11.42 -17.08 -11.75
CA VAL A 255 11.86 -16.77 -13.12
C VAL A 255 11.67 -15.30 -13.52
N LEU A 256 10.82 -14.56 -12.85
CA LEU A 256 10.51 -13.16 -13.17
C LEU A 256 11.09 -12.19 -12.13
N PRO A 257 11.44 -10.96 -12.54
CA PRO A 257 11.90 -9.94 -11.59
C PRO A 257 10.78 -9.51 -10.65
N GLU A 258 11.04 -9.64 -9.35
CA GLU A 258 10.10 -9.29 -8.29
C GLU A 258 10.14 -7.79 -7.95
N ARG A 259 8.99 -7.24 -7.60
CA ARG A 259 8.80 -5.91 -7.03
C ARG A 259 7.79 -5.93 -5.89
N SER A 260 8.24 -5.66 -4.69
CA SER A 260 7.36 -5.58 -3.52
C SER A 260 6.69 -4.20 -3.40
N LEU A 261 5.40 -4.21 -3.14
CA LEU A 261 4.66 -2.99 -2.79
C LEU A 261 5.01 -2.58 -1.35
N ARG A 262 5.39 -1.31 -1.16
CA ARG A 262 5.83 -0.78 0.14
C ARG A 262 4.73 -0.03 0.88
N TRP A 263 3.61 0.27 0.22
CA TRP A 263 2.52 1.05 0.77
C TRP A 263 1.23 0.25 0.80
N HIS A 264 0.52 0.33 1.92
CA HIS A 264 -0.82 -0.20 2.05
C HIS A 264 -1.83 0.95 2.16
N TYR A 265 -3.02 0.78 1.63
CA TYR A 265 -4.08 1.80 1.65
C TYR A 265 -5.36 1.37 2.38
N ARG A 266 -5.55 0.07 2.63
CA ARG A 266 -6.74 -0.46 3.30
C ARG A 266 -6.77 -0.17 4.79
N SER A 267 -5.63 -0.16 5.45
CA SER A 267 -5.53 0.13 6.88
C SER A 267 -5.44 1.64 7.10
N ARG A 268 -6.45 2.23 7.72
CA ARG A 268 -6.48 3.67 8.05
C ARG A 268 -5.52 4.05 9.17
N HIS A 269 -5.13 3.08 10.01
CA HIS A 269 -4.20 3.25 11.12
C HIS A 269 -3.08 2.24 11.02
N GLU A 270 -1.86 2.69 11.24
CA GLU A 270 -0.66 1.87 11.23
C GLU A 270 -0.74 0.71 12.23
N HIS A 271 -1.36 0.90 13.38
CA HIS A 271 -1.56 -0.15 14.39
C HIS A 271 -2.34 -1.36 13.88
N LEU A 272 -3.22 -1.20 12.90
CA LEU A 272 -4.01 -2.30 12.35
C LEU A 272 -3.15 -3.28 11.51
N ILE A 273 -2.05 -2.80 10.96
CA ILE A 273 -1.14 -3.61 10.14
C ILE A 273 0.16 -3.94 10.88
N ALA A 274 0.41 -3.31 12.03
CA ALA A 274 1.64 -3.51 12.81
C ALA A 274 1.89 -4.98 13.14
N PHE A 275 0.83 -5.74 13.46
CA PHE A 275 0.93 -7.18 13.73
C PHE A 275 1.47 -7.96 12.52
N SER A 276 1.02 -7.64 11.32
CA SER A 276 1.47 -8.30 10.08
C SER A 276 2.89 -7.89 9.67
N ASN A 277 3.36 -6.71 10.10
CA ASN A 277 4.69 -6.19 9.77
C ASN A 277 5.79 -6.65 10.74
N ILE A 278 5.44 -7.23 11.90
CA ILE A 278 6.39 -7.67 12.92
C ILE A 278 6.94 -9.08 12.64
N LYS A 279 6.36 -9.79 11.71
CA LYS A 279 6.86 -11.07 11.21
C LYS A 279 7.51 -10.86 9.85
#